data_b04df09b621cf0fced8fcac3772b5b90
#
_entry.id   b04df09b621cf0fced8fcac3772b5b90
#
_cell.length_a   1.000
_cell.length_b   1.000
_cell.length_c   1.000
_cell.angle_alpha   90.00
_cell.angle_beta   90.00
_cell.angle_gamma   90.00
#
_symmetry.space_group_name_H-M   'P 1'
#
loop_
_entity.id
_entity.type
_entity.pdbx_description
1 polymer ?
#
loop_
_entity_poly.entity_id
_entity_poly.type
_entity_poly.pdbx_seq_one_letter_code
_entity_poly.pdbx_strand_id
1 'polypeptide(L)'
;MPHADRPLRVALLSYRSKPHCGGQGVYVRHLSRELAALGHDVTVLSGQPYPELDAGVRLDKVPSLDLYNDAAPFKAPPLNEWRDWIDVLEVATMWTAGFPEPLTFSLRALRELRRRRGEFDVVHDNQTLGYGQLGIRAAGLPMVTTIHHPITVDRRIEVEQATGWQRISKRRWYSFVGMQGRVARRIDPVLVPSRSSADDIVREFGVRRSAVDVVPLGVDTDRFHPRPAAPRVPGRLVCVASADSPLKGVATLLRATAKLATERDVSLTVVSRPTPGGPTDRLVDELSLRDRVSFVSGIDDTELGELLASAEVAVVPSFYEGFSLPAVEAMASGTPLVASRAGAIPEVVGPEGEAALLTAPGDPEELAAAVGDLLDDPARRRAMGAAAWSRVQERFTWRAVAEATARRYTAAVDAAPGRAGEPAARP
;
A
#
# COMPACT_ATOMS: atom_id res chain seq x y z
N MET A 1 -7.55 22.57 26.36
CA MET A 1 -7.60 21.11 26.15
C MET A 1 -7.56 20.90 24.65
N PRO A 2 -6.66 20.10 24.07
CA PRO A 2 -6.67 19.84 22.64
C PRO A 2 -7.93 19.08 22.28
N HIS A 3 -8.56 19.42 21.16
CA HIS A 3 -9.81 18.83 20.63
C HIS A 3 -9.65 17.38 20.11
N ALA A 4 -8.81 16.56 20.77
CA ALA A 4 -8.46 15.22 20.30
C ALA A 4 -9.66 14.23 20.24
N ASP A 5 -10.79 14.53 20.90
CA ASP A 5 -11.92 13.60 21.08
C ASP A 5 -13.21 14.05 20.38
N ARG A 6 -13.17 15.06 19.49
CA ARG A 6 -14.38 15.46 18.78
C ARG A 6 -14.60 14.58 17.55
N PRO A 7 -15.80 13.95 17.42
CA PRO A 7 -16.19 13.29 16.18
C PRO A 7 -16.08 14.26 14.97
N LEU A 8 -15.43 13.83 13.91
CA LEU A 8 -15.31 14.58 12.67
C LEU A 8 -16.12 13.91 11.56
N ARG A 9 -16.67 14.71 10.66
CA ARG A 9 -17.29 14.25 9.42
C ARG A 9 -16.22 14.23 8.33
N VAL A 10 -15.81 13.02 7.95
CA VAL A 10 -14.67 12.77 7.08
C VAL A 10 -15.14 12.40 5.67
N ALA A 11 -14.67 13.09 4.64
CA ALA A 11 -14.78 12.67 3.25
C ALA A 11 -13.47 11.98 2.82
N LEU A 12 -13.47 10.66 2.70
CA LEU A 12 -12.32 9.88 2.22
C LEU A 12 -12.45 9.65 0.70
N LEU A 13 -11.52 10.22 -0.06
CA LEU A 13 -11.53 10.16 -1.53
C LEU A 13 -10.65 9.02 -2.02
N SER A 14 -11.17 8.20 -2.94
CA SER A 14 -10.40 7.16 -3.61
C SER A 14 -10.82 7.05 -5.08
N TYR A 15 -9.89 7.35 -5.98
CA TYR A 15 -10.23 7.34 -7.41
C TYR A 15 -10.42 5.93 -7.98
N ARG A 16 -9.84 4.91 -7.32
CA ARG A 16 -9.91 3.50 -7.71
C ARG A 16 -9.69 2.61 -6.50
N SER A 17 -10.59 1.65 -6.25
CA SER A 17 -10.55 0.81 -5.04
C SER A 17 -10.93 -0.62 -5.36
N LYS A 18 -10.04 -1.40 -6.02
CA LYS A 18 -10.29 -2.84 -6.20
C LYS A 18 -10.42 -3.50 -4.81
N PRO A 19 -11.50 -4.25 -4.54
CA PRO A 19 -11.79 -4.72 -3.18
C PRO A 19 -10.81 -5.78 -2.67
N HIS A 20 -10.32 -6.66 -3.55
CA HIS A 20 -9.52 -7.83 -3.17
C HIS A 20 -8.07 -7.81 -3.68
N CYS A 21 -7.67 -6.79 -4.44
CA CYS A 21 -6.30 -6.67 -4.92
C CYS A 21 -5.89 -5.22 -5.10
N GLY A 22 -4.64 -4.93 -4.80
CA GLY A 22 -4.10 -3.58 -4.86
C GLY A 22 -4.31 -2.83 -3.54
N GLY A 23 -3.23 -2.31 -2.97
CA GLY A 23 -3.21 -1.74 -1.61
C GLY A 23 -4.19 -0.60 -1.33
N GLN A 24 -4.68 0.13 -2.36
CA GLN A 24 -5.55 1.31 -2.15
C GLN A 24 -6.96 0.92 -1.66
N GLY A 25 -7.58 -0.13 -2.22
CA GLY A 25 -8.92 -0.57 -1.80
C GLY A 25 -8.91 -1.14 -0.37
N VAL A 26 -7.92 -1.96 -0.06
CA VAL A 26 -7.69 -2.52 1.27
C VAL A 26 -7.45 -1.41 2.30
N TYR A 27 -6.58 -0.44 1.97
CA TYR A 27 -6.32 0.72 2.82
C TYR A 27 -7.61 1.51 3.14
N VAL A 28 -8.40 1.84 2.11
CA VAL A 28 -9.65 2.59 2.28
C VAL A 28 -10.64 1.85 3.15
N ARG A 29 -10.82 0.55 2.93
CA ARG A 29 -11.73 -0.30 3.71
C ARG A 29 -11.35 -0.29 5.20
N HIS A 30 -10.12 -0.68 5.51
CA HIS A 30 -9.70 -0.81 6.92
C HIS A 30 -9.61 0.54 7.63
N LEU A 31 -9.04 1.57 6.98
CA LEU A 31 -8.96 2.89 7.57
C LEU A 31 -10.35 3.47 7.87
N SER A 32 -11.29 3.37 6.91
CA SER A 32 -12.65 3.90 7.12
C SER A 32 -13.40 3.16 8.22
N ARG A 33 -13.25 1.83 8.32
CA ARG A 33 -13.80 1.01 9.41
C ARG A 33 -13.31 1.48 10.78
N GLU A 34 -12.00 1.61 10.93
CA GLU A 34 -11.41 1.99 12.22
C GLU A 34 -11.71 3.46 12.59
N LEU A 35 -11.74 4.36 11.61
CA LEU A 35 -12.18 5.75 11.87
C LEU A 35 -13.64 5.80 12.34
N ALA A 36 -14.52 5.02 11.73
CA ALA A 36 -15.92 4.90 12.19
C ALA A 36 -16.00 4.29 13.61
N ALA A 37 -15.19 3.28 13.91
CA ALA A 37 -15.07 2.70 15.25
C ALA A 37 -14.48 3.67 16.31
N LEU A 38 -13.72 4.70 15.87
CA LEU A 38 -13.28 5.83 16.68
C LEU A 38 -14.39 6.90 16.91
N GLY A 39 -15.55 6.72 16.29
CA GLY A 39 -16.69 7.63 16.44
C GLY A 39 -16.74 8.74 15.37
N HIS A 40 -15.89 8.72 14.35
CA HIS A 40 -15.97 9.65 13.22
C HIS A 40 -17.10 9.25 12.25
N ASP A 41 -17.76 10.23 11.64
CA ASP A 41 -18.73 10.01 10.56
C ASP A 41 -17.98 9.97 9.21
N VAL A 42 -17.78 8.76 8.67
CA VAL A 42 -16.95 8.54 7.49
C VAL A 42 -17.80 8.27 6.25
N THR A 43 -17.58 9.08 5.22
CA THR A 43 -18.13 8.87 3.88
C THR A 43 -16.98 8.66 2.89
N VAL A 44 -16.96 7.51 2.25
CA VAL A 44 -16.00 7.21 1.17
C VAL A 44 -16.61 7.66 -0.16
N LEU A 45 -15.98 8.64 -0.82
CA LEU A 45 -16.30 9.03 -2.19
C LEU A 45 -15.37 8.26 -3.13
N SER A 46 -15.90 7.31 -3.89
CA SER A 46 -15.07 6.44 -4.73
C SER A 46 -15.46 6.43 -6.19
N GLY A 47 -14.43 6.44 -7.07
CA GLY A 47 -14.53 6.01 -8.47
C GLY A 47 -14.56 4.49 -8.60
N GLN A 48 -14.81 4.02 -9.83
CA GLN A 48 -14.80 2.58 -10.16
C GLN A 48 -13.36 2.04 -10.32
N PRO A 49 -13.12 0.75 -9.95
CA PRO A 49 -14.02 -0.14 -9.23
C PRO A 49 -14.24 0.34 -7.79
N TYR A 50 -15.47 0.17 -7.30
CA TYR A 50 -15.85 0.61 -5.97
C TYR A 50 -15.28 -0.32 -4.89
N PRO A 51 -14.94 0.21 -3.68
CA PRO A 51 -14.52 -0.61 -2.56
C PRO A 51 -15.71 -1.38 -1.96
N GLU A 52 -15.41 -2.50 -1.34
CA GLU A 52 -16.28 -3.12 -0.34
C GLU A 52 -15.99 -2.48 1.01
N LEU A 53 -17.02 -1.94 1.66
CA LEU A 53 -16.91 -1.24 2.94
C LEU A 53 -17.64 -2.00 4.04
N ASP A 54 -17.13 -1.87 5.26
CA ASP A 54 -17.75 -2.47 6.43
C ASP A 54 -18.95 -1.62 6.93
N ALA A 55 -19.81 -2.22 7.76
CA ALA A 55 -20.98 -1.56 8.31
C ALA A 55 -20.61 -0.28 9.09
N GLY A 56 -21.42 0.76 8.96
CA GLY A 56 -21.19 2.06 9.58
C GLY A 56 -20.38 3.06 8.73
N VAL A 57 -19.86 2.64 7.57
CA VAL A 57 -19.20 3.54 6.60
C VAL A 57 -20.12 3.78 5.40
N ARG A 58 -20.32 5.03 5.01
CA ARG A 58 -21.10 5.37 3.82
C ARG A 58 -20.24 5.33 2.56
N LEU A 59 -20.79 4.77 1.48
CA LEU A 59 -20.19 4.81 0.14
C LEU A 59 -20.99 5.76 -0.75
N ASP A 60 -20.35 6.83 -1.19
CA ASP A 60 -20.86 7.73 -2.23
C ASP A 60 -20.12 7.45 -3.53
N LYS A 61 -20.86 6.92 -4.50
CA LYS A 61 -20.31 6.57 -5.81
C LYS A 61 -20.10 7.83 -6.65
N VAL A 62 -18.88 8.01 -7.13
CA VAL A 62 -18.49 9.07 -8.07
C VAL A 62 -18.20 8.42 -9.43
N PRO A 63 -19.22 8.12 -10.23
CA PRO A 63 -19.07 7.32 -11.43
C PRO A 63 -18.22 8.03 -12.48
N SER A 64 -17.37 7.25 -13.17
CA SER A 64 -16.63 7.63 -14.37
C SER A 64 -17.20 6.88 -15.58
N LEU A 65 -16.59 6.99 -16.75
CA LEU A 65 -16.91 6.14 -17.90
C LEU A 65 -16.30 4.75 -17.79
N ASP A 66 -15.51 4.49 -16.73
CA ASP A 66 -14.85 3.21 -16.43
C ASP A 66 -14.05 2.64 -17.62
N LEU A 67 -13.28 3.52 -18.28
CA LEU A 67 -12.54 3.20 -19.51
C LEU A 67 -11.46 2.13 -19.35
N TYR A 68 -11.13 1.76 -18.10
CA TYR A 68 -10.10 0.78 -17.74
C TYR A 68 -10.68 -0.41 -16.98
N ASN A 69 -11.96 -0.73 -17.23
CA ASN A 69 -12.58 -1.92 -16.65
C ASN A 69 -11.96 -3.21 -17.24
N ASP A 70 -11.99 -4.28 -16.44
CA ASP A 70 -11.32 -5.54 -16.81
C ASP A 70 -12.02 -6.28 -17.98
N ALA A 71 -13.30 -5.98 -18.24
CA ALA A 71 -14.09 -6.66 -19.29
C ALA A 71 -13.84 -6.11 -20.70
N ALA A 72 -13.70 -4.80 -20.82
CA ALA A 72 -13.51 -4.11 -22.11
C ALA A 72 -12.60 -2.88 -21.96
N PRO A 73 -11.31 -3.06 -21.64
CA PRO A 73 -10.41 -1.95 -21.41
C PRO A 73 -10.24 -1.10 -22.67
N PHE A 74 -10.12 0.21 -22.49
CA PHE A 74 -9.92 1.23 -23.54
C PHE A 74 -11.13 1.41 -24.50
N LYS A 75 -12.28 0.86 -24.18
CA LYS A 75 -13.51 1.03 -24.97
C LYS A 75 -14.30 2.22 -24.43
N ALA A 76 -14.46 3.26 -25.25
CA ALA A 76 -15.35 4.37 -24.91
C ALA A 76 -16.81 3.92 -25.05
N PRO A 77 -17.70 4.21 -24.07
CA PRO A 77 -19.12 3.95 -24.19
C PRO A 77 -19.77 4.86 -25.24
N PRO A 78 -21.00 4.55 -25.70
CA PRO A 78 -21.73 5.39 -26.63
C PRO A 78 -21.95 6.82 -26.10
N LEU A 79 -22.04 7.81 -26.99
CA LEU A 79 -22.15 9.22 -26.63
C LEU A 79 -23.35 9.56 -25.74
N ASN A 80 -24.44 8.80 -25.83
CA ASN A 80 -25.61 8.97 -24.97
C ASN A 80 -25.39 8.59 -23.50
N GLU A 81 -24.29 7.94 -23.18
CA GLU A 81 -23.86 7.65 -21.79
C GLU A 81 -22.95 8.73 -21.20
N TRP A 82 -22.49 9.67 -22.02
CA TRP A 82 -21.63 10.76 -21.57
C TRP A 82 -22.48 11.82 -20.86
N ARG A 83 -22.13 12.17 -19.65
CA ARG A 83 -22.93 13.01 -18.76
C ARG A 83 -22.56 14.49 -18.84
N ASP A 84 -21.24 14.77 -19.04
CA ASP A 84 -20.73 16.13 -19.02
C ASP A 84 -19.33 16.26 -19.66
N TRP A 85 -18.78 17.48 -19.62
CA TRP A 85 -17.47 17.79 -20.20
C TRP A 85 -16.30 17.02 -19.56
N ILE A 86 -16.46 16.50 -18.31
CA ILE A 86 -15.41 15.69 -17.65
C ILE A 86 -15.32 14.33 -18.34
N ASP A 87 -16.45 13.76 -18.78
CA ASP A 87 -16.48 12.54 -19.56
C ASP A 87 -15.80 12.73 -20.92
N VAL A 88 -16.04 13.90 -21.58
CA VAL A 88 -15.32 14.29 -22.81
C VAL A 88 -13.79 14.35 -22.58
N LEU A 89 -13.38 15.00 -21.49
CA LEU A 89 -11.96 15.10 -21.11
C LEU A 89 -11.34 13.71 -20.84
N GLU A 90 -12.11 12.82 -20.22
CA GLU A 90 -11.69 11.44 -19.90
C GLU A 90 -11.37 10.66 -21.18
N VAL A 91 -12.30 10.64 -22.13
CA VAL A 91 -12.12 9.96 -23.42
C VAL A 91 -11.00 10.61 -24.26
N ALA A 92 -10.99 11.94 -24.35
CA ALA A 92 -9.94 12.65 -25.12
C ALA A 92 -8.54 12.39 -24.54
N THR A 93 -8.40 12.29 -23.22
CA THR A 93 -7.13 11.96 -22.57
C THR A 93 -6.72 10.52 -22.88
N MET A 94 -7.64 9.57 -22.83
CA MET A 94 -7.39 8.16 -23.17
C MET A 94 -6.99 8.02 -24.65
N TRP A 95 -7.71 8.64 -25.58
CA TRP A 95 -7.39 8.58 -27.01
C TRP A 95 -6.03 9.17 -27.36
N THR A 96 -5.53 10.07 -26.52
CA THR A 96 -4.17 10.60 -26.63
C THR A 96 -3.15 9.81 -25.80
N ALA A 97 -3.44 8.53 -25.47
CA ALA A 97 -2.61 7.63 -24.67
C ALA A 97 -2.28 8.15 -23.27
N GLY A 98 -3.09 9.04 -22.69
CA GLY A 98 -2.94 9.49 -21.32
C GLY A 98 -3.80 8.69 -20.34
N PHE A 99 -3.45 8.71 -19.05
CA PHE A 99 -4.25 8.13 -17.98
C PHE A 99 -5.08 9.24 -17.29
N PRO A 100 -6.41 9.30 -17.51
CA PRO A 100 -7.26 10.42 -17.08
C PRO A 100 -7.72 10.33 -15.64
N GLU A 101 -7.86 9.14 -15.05
CA GLU A 101 -8.62 8.90 -13.82
C GLU A 101 -8.26 9.84 -12.66
N PRO A 102 -6.97 10.09 -12.33
CA PRO A 102 -6.66 10.98 -11.20
C PRO A 102 -7.18 12.41 -11.42
N LEU A 103 -7.11 12.91 -12.66
CA LEU A 103 -7.61 14.24 -12.98
C LEU A 103 -9.13 14.29 -12.95
N THR A 104 -9.80 13.42 -13.70
CA THR A 104 -11.26 13.46 -13.89
C THR A 104 -12.01 13.12 -12.62
N PHE A 105 -11.55 12.12 -11.85
CA PHE A 105 -12.09 11.85 -10.52
C PHE A 105 -11.97 13.07 -9.59
N SER A 106 -10.80 13.72 -9.55
CA SER A 106 -10.60 14.87 -8.68
C SER A 106 -11.55 16.03 -9.02
N LEU A 107 -11.88 16.23 -10.30
CA LEU A 107 -12.83 17.26 -10.75
C LEU A 107 -14.27 16.90 -10.38
N ARG A 108 -14.64 15.62 -10.49
CA ARG A 108 -15.96 15.13 -10.04
C ARG A 108 -16.11 15.25 -8.52
N ALA A 109 -15.09 14.84 -7.76
CA ALA A 109 -15.05 14.98 -6.31
C ALA A 109 -15.15 16.45 -5.86
N LEU A 110 -14.44 17.37 -6.53
CA LEU A 110 -14.56 18.82 -6.28
C LEU A 110 -15.99 19.30 -6.49
N ARG A 111 -16.64 18.91 -7.59
CA ARG A 111 -18.02 19.28 -7.88
C ARG A 111 -18.98 18.78 -6.82
N GLU A 112 -18.82 17.53 -6.39
CA GLU A 112 -19.65 16.91 -5.37
C GLU A 112 -19.48 17.59 -4.01
N LEU A 113 -18.25 17.78 -3.56
CA LEU A 113 -17.94 18.43 -2.28
C LEU A 113 -18.37 19.90 -2.24
N ARG A 114 -18.36 20.61 -3.38
CA ARG A 114 -18.90 21.98 -3.45
C ARG A 114 -20.42 22.03 -3.28
N ARG A 115 -21.15 21.03 -3.79
CA ARG A 115 -22.60 20.92 -3.61
C ARG A 115 -22.98 20.62 -2.17
N ARG A 116 -22.12 19.88 -1.48
CA ARG A 116 -22.31 19.41 -0.10
C ARG A 116 -21.48 20.22 0.91
N ARG A 117 -21.32 21.50 0.61
CA ARG A 117 -20.52 22.41 1.46
C ARG A 117 -21.09 22.44 2.88
N GLY A 118 -20.25 22.18 3.88
CA GLY A 118 -20.65 22.13 5.29
C GLY A 118 -21.04 20.74 5.82
N GLU A 119 -21.15 19.72 4.96
CA GLU A 119 -21.37 18.34 5.41
C GLU A 119 -20.10 17.67 5.96
N PHE A 120 -18.92 18.13 5.55
CA PHE A 120 -17.63 17.55 5.94
C PHE A 120 -16.77 18.55 6.70
N ASP A 121 -16.02 18.04 7.67
CA ASP A 121 -15.05 18.81 8.44
C ASP A 121 -13.64 18.71 7.86
N VAL A 122 -13.31 17.56 7.23
CA VAL A 122 -12.02 17.28 6.62
C VAL A 122 -12.18 16.38 5.39
N VAL A 123 -11.29 16.57 4.42
CA VAL A 123 -11.18 15.72 3.24
C VAL A 123 -9.85 14.98 3.29
N HIS A 124 -9.88 13.65 3.15
CA HIS A 124 -8.68 12.84 3.03
C HIS A 124 -8.59 12.27 1.61
N ASP A 125 -7.56 12.66 0.88
CA ASP A 125 -7.27 12.16 -0.47
C ASP A 125 -6.35 10.95 -0.42
N ASN A 126 -6.81 9.79 -0.91
CA ASN A 126 -6.00 8.60 -1.03
C ASN A 126 -5.25 8.58 -2.37
N GLN A 127 -4.14 9.29 -2.43
CA GLN A 127 -3.19 9.37 -3.56
C GLN A 127 -3.79 9.73 -4.92
N THR A 128 -4.92 10.43 -5.00
CA THR A 128 -5.43 10.91 -6.29
C THR A 128 -4.55 12.02 -6.84
N LEU A 129 -4.29 13.05 -6.01
CA LEU A 129 -3.41 14.18 -6.32
C LEU A 129 -3.73 14.85 -7.66
N GLY A 130 -5.02 14.96 -7.99
CA GLY A 130 -5.49 15.68 -9.18
C GLY A 130 -5.73 17.16 -8.90
N TYR A 131 -5.84 17.99 -9.93
CA TYR A 131 -6.04 19.43 -9.77
C TYR A 131 -7.34 19.81 -9.04
N GLY A 132 -8.36 18.94 -9.02
CA GLY A 132 -9.58 19.12 -8.25
C GLY A 132 -9.31 19.31 -6.76
N GLN A 133 -8.29 18.66 -6.18
CA GLN A 133 -7.93 18.84 -4.77
C GLN A 133 -7.52 20.27 -4.44
N LEU A 134 -6.85 20.97 -5.35
CA LEU A 134 -6.53 22.39 -5.15
C LEU A 134 -7.80 23.24 -5.09
N GLY A 135 -8.82 22.87 -5.87
CA GLY A 135 -10.14 23.51 -5.84
C GLY A 135 -10.92 23.21 -4.55
N ILE A 136 -10.80 22.00 -3.99
CA ILE A 136 -11.40 21.61 -2.70
C ILE A 136 -10.78 22.45 -1.57
N ARG A 137 -9.46 22.54 -1.54
CA ARG A 137 -8.73 23.37 -0.59
C ARG A 137 -9.08 24.86 -0.72
N ALA A 138 -9.16 25.39 -1.95
CA ALA A 138 -9.55 26.77 -2.20
C ALA A 138 -11.01 27.07 -1.78
N ALA A 139 -11.86 26.04 -1.71
CA ALA A 139 -13.21 26.15 -1.17
C ALA A 139 -13.26 26.18 0.37
N GLY A 140 -12.09 26.12 1.04
CA GLY A 140 -11.98 26.23 2.50
C GLY A 140 -12.15 24.92 3.26
N LEU A 141 -12.14 23.76 2.57
CA LEU A 141 -12.17 22.46 3.21
C LEU A 141 -10.75 22.05 3.63
N PRO A 142 -10.51 21.77 4.93
CA PRO A 142 -9.26 21.18 5.40
C PRO A 142 -8.97 19.88 4.66
N MET A 143 -7.71 19.66 4.29
CA MET A 143 -7.35 18.53 3.44
C MET A 143 -6.07 17.86 3.89
N VAL A 144 -6.11 16.54 3.95
CA VAL A 144 -4.98 15.64 4.18
C VAL A 144 -4.82 14.76 2.96
N THR A 145 -3.61 14.39 2.57
CA THR A 145 -3.40 13.40 1.51
C THR A 145 -2.46 12.30 1.97
N THR A 146 -2.79 11.04 1.64
CA THR A 146 -1.86 9.92 1.80
C THR A 146 -1.20 9.62 0.46
N ILE A 147 0.12 9.47 0.47
CA ILE A 147 0.92 9.03 -0.69
C ILE A 147 1.65 7.74 -0.30
N HIS A 148 1.24 6.63 -0.89
CA HIS A 148 1.80 5.32 -0.58
C HIS A 148 3.20 5.13 -1.15
N HIS A 149 3.39 5.55 -2.41
CA HIS A 149 4.70 5.60 -3.08
C HIS A 149 4.64 6.56 -4.28
N PRO A 150 5.78 7.14 -4.68
CA PRO A 150 5.83 7.96 -5.90
C PRO A 150 5.86 7.03 -7.12
N ILE A 151 4.89 7.19 -8.03
CA ILE A 151 4.82 6.42 -9.31
C ILE A 151 5.96 6.83 -10.28
N THR A 152 6.85 7.70 -9.86
CA THR A 152 8.01 8.16 -10.66
C THR A 152 9.00 7.04 -10.94
N VAL A 153 9.15 6.08 -10.00
CA VAL A 153 10.04 4.91 -10.18
C VAL A 153 9.48 4.00 -11.26
N ASP A 154 8.19 3.65 -11.16
CA ASP A 154 7.51 2.82 -12.18
C ASP A 154 7.58 3.46 -13.56
N ARG A 155 7.30 4.77 -13.64
CA ARG A 155 7.44 5.55 -14.87
C ARG A 155 8.86 5.45 -15.45
N ARG A 156 9.89 5.56 -14.62
CA ARG A 156 11.28 5.52 -15.06
C ARG A 156 11.60 4.18 -15.68
N ILE A 157 11.31 3.09 -14.98
CA ILE A 157 11.55 1.72 -15.41
C ILE A 157 10.81 1.43 -16.73
N GLU A 158 9.51 1.72 -16.80
CA GLU A 158 8.71 1.43 -17.99
C GLU A 158 9.10 2.28 -19.21
N VAL A 159 9.50 3.54 -19.01
CA VAL A 159 9.97 4.41 -20.10
C VAL A 159 11.36 4.04 -20.58
N GLU A 160 12.24 3.56 -19.71
CA GLU A 160 13.59 3.10 -20.07
C GLU A 160 13.57 1.79 -20.86
N GLN A 161 12.69 0.86 -20.48
CA GLN A 161 12.50 -0.42 -21.17
C GLN A 161 11.78 -0.28 -22.53
N ALA A 162 11.01 0.79 -22.72
CA ALA A 162 10.26 1.01 -23.94
C ALA A 162 11.13 1.63 -25.06
N THR A 163 10.88 1.22 -26.31
CA THR A 163 11.58 1.72 -27.50
C THR A 163 10.63 2.39 -28.49
N GLY A 164 11.16 3.26 -29.36
CA GLY A 164 10.41 3.87 -30.45
C GLY A 164 9.11 4.55 -29.98
N TRP A 165 8.00 4.25 -30.68
CA TRP A 165 6.68 4.82 -30.40
C TRP A 165 6.13 4.42 -29.02
N GLN A 166 6.45 3.24 -28.53
CA GLN A 166 6.04 2.80 -27.19
C GLN A 166 6.59 3.73 -26.10
N ARG A 167 7.81 4.25 -26.26
CA ARG A 167 8.40 5.20 -25.32
C ARG A 167 7.63 6.52 -25.25
N ILE A 168 7.14 7.01 -26.38
CA ILE A 168 6.29 8.22 -26.44
C ILE A 168 4.96 7.95 -25.76
N SER A 169 4.30 6.83 -26.06
CA SER A 169 3.05 6.40 -25.44
C SER A 169 3.18 6.26 -23.93
N LYS A 170 4.24 5.60 -23.44
CA LYS A 170 4.49 5.46 -21.99
C LYS A 170 4.74 6.82 -21.30
N ARG A 171 5.52 7.73 -21.93
CA ARG A 171 5.70 9.09 -21.40
C ARG A 171 4.37 9.84 -21.33
N ARG A 172 3.51 9.69 -22.30
CA ARG A 172 2.18 10.31 -22.32
C ARG A 172 1.26 9.69 -21.28
N TRP A 173 1.27 8.35 -21.13
CA TRP A 173 0.54 7.63 -20.11
C TRP A 173 0.86 8.16 -18.70
N TYR A 174 2.13 8.25 -18.36
CA TYR A 174 2.59 8.73 -17.05
C TYR A 174 2.63 10.25 -16.89
N SER A 175 2.04 11.03 -17.82
CA SER A 175 2.05 12.50 -17.74
C SER A 175 1.33 13.04 -16.49
N PHE A 176 0.37 12.28 -15.95
CA PHE A 176 -0.35 12.61 -14.71
C PHE A 176 0.57 12.71 -13.49
N VAL A 177 1.70 12.00 -13.46
CA VAL A 177 2.67 12.05 -12.36
C VAL A 177 3.22 13.46 -12.15
N GLY A 178 3.40 14.22 -13.23
CA GLY A 178 3.77 15.64 -13.14
C GLY A 178 2.69 16.50 -12.49
N MET A 179 1.41 16.19 -12.71
CA MET A 179 0.28 16.82 -12.00
C MET A 179 0.32 16.45 -10.53
N GLN A 180 0.46 15.16 -10.21
CA GLN A 180 0.51 14.68 -8.82
C GLN A 180 1.61 15.40 -8.01
N GLY A 181 2.82 15.54 -8.56
CA GLY A 181 3.89 16.29 -7.90
C GLY A 181 3.57 17.78 -7.72
N ARG A 182 2.87 18.43 -8.69
CA ARG A 182 2.45 19.84 -8.52
C ARG A 182 1.39 20.01 -7.44
N VAL A 183 0.47 19.07 -7.33
CA VAL A 183 -0.60 19.07 -6.32
C VAL A 183 -0.03 18.75 -4.95
N ALA A 184 0.79 17.70 -4.83
CA ALA A 184 1.41 17.28 -3.58
C ALA A 184 2.19 18.41 -2.89
N ARG A 185 2.94 19.23 -3.68
CA ARG A 185 3.64 20.41 -3.13
C ARG A 185 2.77 21.47 -2.52
N ARG A 186 1.46 21.45 -2.77
CA ARG A 186 0.48 22.45 -2.33
C ARG A 186 -0.50 21.94 -1.28
N ILE A 187 -0.44 20.66 -0.93
CA ILE A 187 -1.24 20.06 0.14
C ILE A 187 -0.34 19.86 1.36
N ASP A 188 -0.85 20.17 2.53
CA ASP A 188 -0.20 20.03 3.83
C ASP A 188 -1.31 19.74 4.85
N PRO A 189 -1.23 18.60 5.58
CA PRO A 189 -0.16 17.61 5.61
C PRO A 189 -0.25 16.52 4.50
N VAL A 190 0.92 15.93 4.18
CA VAL A 190 1.08 14.74 3.35
C VAL A 190 1.47 13.57 4.25
N LEU A 191 0.65 12.53 4.27
CA LEU A 191 0.92 11.30 5.02
C LEU A 191 1.64 10.29 4.13
N VAL A 192 2.64 9.63 4.68
CA VAL A 192 3.42 8.59 3.99
C VAL A 192 3.65 7.39 4.92
N PRO A 193 3.82 6.17 4.40
CA PRO A 193 3.86 4.96 5.23
C PRO A 193 5.18 4.77 6.00
N SER A 194 6.27 5.45 5.60
CA SER A 194 7.60 5.28 6.20
C SER A 194 8.48 6.52 6.03
N ARG A 195 9.59 6.58 6.75
CA ARG A 195 10.62 7.61 6.54
C ARG A 195 11.29 7.47 5.18
N SER A 196 11.52 6.23 4.74
CA SER A 196 12.05 5.96 3.39
C SER A 196 11.12 6.51 2.31
N SER A 197 9.80 6.26 2.41
CA SER A 197 8.81 6.85 1.51
C SER A 197 8.77 8.37 1.62
N ALA A 198 8.96 8.95 2.81
CA ALA A 198 9.04 10.40 2.99
C ALA A 198 10.20 11.01 2.21
N ASP A 199 11.38 10.39 2.28
CA ASP A 199 12.57 10.85 1.56
C ASP A 199 12.37 10.76 0.04
N ASP A 200 11.71 9.69 -0.43
CA ASP A 200 11.35 9.54 -1.83
C ASP A 200 10.35 10.61 -2.29
N ILE A 201 9.31 10.91 -1.52
CA ILE A 201 8.32 11.93 -1.85
C ILE A 201 8.92 13.32 -1.86
N VAL A 202 9.80 13.63 -0.91
CA VAL A 202 10.56 14.89 -0.90
C VAL A 202 11.44 15.01 -2.15
N ARG A 203 12.18 13.95 -2.49
CA ARG A 203 13.10 13.94 -3.63
C ARG A 203 12.36 13.99 -4.97
N GLU A 204 11.34 13.15 -5.14
CA GLU A 204 10.69 12.94 -6.44
C GLU A 204 9.60 13.98 -6.74
N PHE A 205 8.82 14.37 -5.73
CA PHE A 205 7.74 15.34 -5.90
C PHE A 205 8.11 16.76 -5.45
N GLY A 206 9.22 16.95 -4.72
CA GLY A 206 9.65 18.24 -4.21
C GLY A 206 8.71 18.79 -3.12
N VAL A 207 8.07 17.91 -2.36
CA VAL A 207 7.26 18.29 -1.18
C VAL A 207 8.19 18.77 -0.08
N ARG A 208 7.79 19.82 0.68
CA ARG A 208 8.56 20.28 1.83
C ARG A 208 8.61 19.20 2.90
N ARG A 209 9.79 18.91 3.44
CA ARG A 209 9.96 17.89 4.49
C ARG A 209 9.06 18.13 5.70
N SER A 210 8.85 19.40 6.07
CA SER A 210 7.97 19.80 7.18
C SER A 210 6.49 19.56 6.95
N ALA A 211 6.07 19.33 5.71
CA ALA A 211 4.70 18.99 5.35
C ALA A 211 4.44 17.47 5.29
N VAL A 212 5.48 16.65 5.51
CA VAL A 212 5.39 15.19 5.40
C VAL A 212 5.39 14.56 6.79
N ASP A 213 4.33 13.85 7.11
CA ASP A 213 4.15 13.08 8.33
C ASP A 213 4.15 11.58 8.03
N VAL A 214 4.79 10.81 8.90
CA VAL A 214 4.83 9.35 8.76
C VAL A 214 3.66 8.74 9.54
N VAL A 215 2.78 8.06 8.81
CA VAL A 215 1.71 7.21 9.35
C VAL A 215 1.82 5.85 8.68
N PRO A 216 2.24 4.80 9.40
CA PRO A 216 2.42 3.46 8.85
C PRO A 216 1.15 2.88 8.21
N LEU A 217 1.28 1.82 7.44
CA LEU A 217 0.14 1.00 7.04
C LEU A 217 -0.20 -0.01 8.13
N GLY A 218 -1.46 -0.41 8.18
CA GLY A 218 -1.95 -1.42 9.08
C GLY A 218 -1.95 -2.82 8.49
N VAL A 219 -2.04 -3.82 9.36
CA VAL A 219 -2.33 -5.20 9.03
C VAL A 219 -3.60 -5.66 9.76
N ASP A 220 -4.35 -6.55 9.13
CA ASP A 220 -5.55 -7.15 9.74
C ASP A 220 -5.14 -8.26 10.73
N THR A 221 -5.10 -7.91 12.01
CA THR A 221 -4.69 -8.84 13.08
C THR A 221 -5.72 -9.93 13.38
N ASP A 222 -6.92 -9.87 12.83
CA ASP A 222 -7.91 -10.95 12.91
C ASP A 222 -7.55 -12.09 11.95
N ARG A 223 -6.88 -11.78 10.85
CA ARG A 223 -6.44 -12.74 9.83
C ARG A 223 -4.98 -13.14 10.01
N PHE A 224 -4.12 -12.18 10.29
CA PHE A 224 -2.69 -12.36 10.53
C PHE A 224 -2.41 -12.31 12.03
N HIS A 225 -2.33 -13.48 12.66
CA HIS A 225 -2.03 -13.60 14.09
C HIS A 225 -1.27 -14.91 14.38
N PRO A 226 -0.51 -14.99 15.47
CA PRO A 226 0.14 -16.23 15.89
C PRO A 226 -0.87 -17.34 16.13
N ARG A 227 -0.55 -18.56 15.68
CA ARG A 227 -1.39 -19.76 15.85
C ARG A 227 -0.66 -20.80 16.68
N PRO A 228 -0.57 -20.63 18.01
CA PRO A 228 0.27 -21.49 18.85
C PRO A 228 -0.18 -22.95 18.88
N ALA A 229 -1.45 -23.24 18.58
CA ALA A 229 -1.99 -24.59 18.52
C ALA A 229 -1.64 -25.31 17.18
N ALA A 230 -1.24 -24.58 16.13
CA ALA A 230 -0.86 -25.16 14.84
C ALA A 230 0.67 -25.32 14.80
N PRO A 231 1.18 -26.55 14.63
CA PRO A 231 2.63 -26.75 14.54
C PRO A 231 3.17 -26.11 13.26
N ARG A 232 4.36 -25.51 13.35
CA ARG A 232 5.10 -25.11 12.16
C ARG A 232 5.59 -26.32 11.41
N VAL A 233 5.60 -26.22 10.08
CA VAL A 233 6.12 -27.31 9.23
C VAL A 233 7.64 -27.18 9.19
N PRO A 234 8.38 -28.23 9.60
CA PRO A 234 9.84 -28.21 9.60
C PRO A 234 10.42 -27.86 8.22
N GLY A 235 11.41 -27.00 8.19
CA GLY A 235 12.09 -26.56 6.97
C GLY A 235 11.24 -25.69 6.02
N ARG A 236 10.00 -25.34 6.37
CA ARG A 236 9.15 -24.49 5.50
C ARG A 236 9.59 -23.04 5.54
N LEU A 237 9.95 -22.53 4.36
CA LEU A 237 10.17 -21.11 4.08
C LEU A 237 8.98 -20.54 3.32
N VAL A 238 8.56 -19.30 3.62
CA VAL A 238 7.48 -18.62 2.89
C VAL A 238 7.95 -17.23 2.45
N CYS A 239 7.66 -16.88 1.19
CA CYS A 239 7.90 -15.58 0.61
C CYS A 239 6.64 -15.07 -0.09
N VAL A 240 6.22 -13.84 0.23
CA VAL A 240 5.10 -13.17 -0.45
C VAL A 240 5.68 -12.09 -1.35
N ALA A 241 5.76 -12.36 -2.66
CA ALA A 241 6.40 -11.43 -3.60
C ALA A 241 6.01 -11.74 -5.04
N SER A 242 5.93 -10.72 -5.90
CA SER A 242 5.81 -10.92 -7.36
C SER A 242 7.07 -11.61 -7.88
N ALA A 243 6.93 -12.87 -8.30
CA ALA A 243 8.05 -13.76 -8.63
C ALA A 243 8.98 -13.21 -9.71
N ASP A 244 8.41 -12.65 -10.78
CA ASP A 244 9.18 -12.13 -11.93
C ASP A 244 9.59 -10.67 -11.79
N SER A 245 9.30 -10.01 -10.66
CA SER A 245 9.75 -8.65 -10.38
C SER A 245 11.19 -8.64 -9.86
N PRO A 246 12.16 -8.05 -10.59
CA PRO A 246 13.54 -7.99 -10.14
C PRO A 246 13.69 -7.30 -8.77
N LEU A 247 12.85 -6.29 -8.48
CA LEU A 247 12.88 -5.55 -7.21
C LEU A 247 12.49 -6.39 -6.00
N LYS A 248 11.81 -7.52 -6.20
CA LYS A 248 11.34 -8.38 -5.11
C LYS A 248 12.36 -9.48 -4.71
N GLY A 249 13.45 -9.61 -5.43
CA GLY A 249 14.59 -10.43 -5.03
C GLY A 249 14.36 -11.94 -4.98
N VAL A 250 13.29 -12.46 -5.60
CA VAL A 250 12.97 -13.90 -5.59
C VAL A 250 14.13 -14.74 -6.15
N ALA A 251 14.85 -14.22 -7.15
CA ALA A 251 16.03 -14.90 -7.69
C ALA A 251 17.15 -15.09 -6.64
N THR A 252 17.36 -14.11 -5.77
CA THR A 252 18.30 -14.21 -4.64
C THR A 252 17.84 -15.29 -3.66
N LEU A 253 16.56 -15.33 -3.33
CA LEU A 253 15.98 -16.34 -2.44
C LEU A 253 16.09 -17.75 -3.02
N LEU A 254 15.84 -17.94 -4.31
CA LEU A 254 16.01 -19.25 -4.97
C LEU A 254 17.45 -19.76 -4.86
N ARG A 255 18.45 -18.89 -5.08
CA ARG A 255 19.87 -19.27 -4.91
C ARG A 255 20.20 -19.60 -3.45
N ALA A 256 19.69 -18.82 -2.49
CA ALA A 256 19.84 -19.12 -1.07
C ALA A 256 19.18 -20.46 -0.70
N THR A 257 17.99 -20.74 -1.24
CA THR A 257 17.28 -22.01 -1.02
C THR A 257 18.04 -23.18 -1.61
N ALA A 258 18.61 -23.04 -2.80
CA ALA A 258 19.44 -24.08 -3.41
C ALA A 258 20.64 -24.44 -2.52
N LYS A 259 21.30 -23.43 -1.94
CA LYS A 259 22.40 -23.64 -0.99
C LYS A 259 21.94 -24.36 0.28
N LEU A 260 20.87 -23.88 0.91
CA LEU A 260 20.32 -24.53 2.11
C LEU A 260 19.92 -25.98 1.85
N ALA A 261 19.38 -26.27 0.66
CA ALA A 261 18.94 -27.61 0.28
C ALA A 261 20.09 -28.63 0.14
N THR A 262 21.36 -28.22 0.10
CA THR A 262 22.51 -29.11 0.11
C THR A 262 22.78 -29.72 1.49
N GLU A 263 22.34 -29.05 2.55
CA GLU A 263 22.67 -29.44 3.94
C GLU A 263 21.40 -29.70 4.78
N ARG A 264 20.22 -29.27 4.33
CA ARG A 264 18.98 -29.28 5.10
C ARG A 264 17.79 -29.70 4.24
N ASP A 265 16.80 -30.32 4.86
CA ASP A 265 15.51 -30.55 4.21
C ASP A 265 14.64 -29.29 4.33
N VAL A 266 14.70 -28.44 3.30
CA VAL A 266 13.96 -27.20 3.23
C VAL A 266 12.99 -27.21 2.05
N SER A 267 11.84 -26.56 2.24
CA SER A 267 10.86 -26.29 1.21
C SER A 267 10.53 -24.78 1.18
N LEU A 268 10.37 -24.22 -0.02
CA LEU A 268 10.01 -22.82 -0.21
C LEU A 268 8.63 -22.71 -0.86
N THR A 269 7.72 -21.98 -0.22
CA THR A 269 6.46 -21.57 -0.82
C THR A 269 6.54 -20.09 -1.19
N VAL A 270 6.39 -19.77 -2.48
CA VAL A 270 6.31 -18.39 -2.97
C VAL A 270 4.86 -18.08 -3.30
N VAL A 271 4.29 -17.09 -2.61
CA VAL A 271 2.92 -16.62 -2.91
C VAL A 271 2.98 -15.69 -4.10
N SER A 272 2.84 -16.28 -5.28
CA SER A 272 2.91 -15.62 -6.58
C SER A 272 2.54 -16.61 -7.69
N ARG A 273 2.35 -16.07 -8.89
CA ARG A 273 2.25 -16.85 -10.12
C ARG A 273 3.37 -16.40 -11.07
N PRO A 274 4.45 -17.19 -11.20
CA PRO A 274 5.48 -16.89 -12.18
C PRO A 274 4.97 -17.07 -13.61
N THR A 275 5.56 -16.37 -14.55
CA THR A 275 5.30 -16.55 -15.98
C THR A 275 5.84 -17.92 -16.41
N PRO A 276 5.03 -18.80 -17.01
CA PRO A 276 5.54 -20.09 -17.53
C PRO A 276 6.69 -19.88 -18.52
N GLY A 277 7.81 -20.56 -18.32
CA GLY A 277 9.04 -20.38 -19.08
C GLY A 277 9.72 -19.00 -18.88
N GLY A 278 9.25 -18.22 -17.90
CA GLY A 278 9.83 -16.92 -17.53
C GLY A 278 11.15 -17.05 -16.76
N PRO A 279 11.75 -15.92 -16.36
CA PRO A 279 13.04 -15.92 -15.68
C PRO A 279 13.05 -16.74 -14.39
N THR A 280 12.02 -16.58 -13.56
CA THR A 280 11.90 -17.32 -12.28
C THR A 280 11.71 -18.82 -12.52
N ASP A 281 10.85 -19.20 -13.46
CA ASP A 281 10.56 -20.60 -13.79
C ASP A 281 11.81 -21.32 -14.30
N ARG A 282 12.58 -20.69 -15.20
CA ARG A 282 13.88 -21.21 -15.66
C ARG A 282 14.90 -21.35 -14.54
N LEU A 283 14.98 -20.36 -13.64
CA LEU A 283 15.93 -20.39 -12.54
C LEU A 283 15.65 -21.54 -11.56
N VAL A 284 14.38 -21.88 -11.35
CA VAL A 284 14.01 -23.08 -10.55
C VAL A 284 14.54 -24.35 -11.17
N ASP A 285 14.48 -24.49 -12.50
CA ASP A 285 15.06 -25.66 -13.22
C ASP A 285 16.58 -25.67 -13.16
N GLU A 286 17.22 -24.53 -13.45
CA GLU A 286 18.69 -24.39 -13.41
C GLU A 286 19.27 -24.76 -12.05
N LEU A 287 18.55 -24.42 -10.97
CA LEU A 287 18.96 -24.72 -9.60
C LEU A 287 18.46 -26.10 -9.09
N SER A 288 17.76 -26.88 -9.92
CA SER A 288 17.17 -28.18 -9.57
C SER A 288 16.25 -28.14 -8.33
N LEU A 289 15.39 -27.12 -8.27
CA LEU A 289 14.51 -26.85 -7.12
C LEU A 289 13.04 -27.24 -7.33
N ARG A 290 12.67 -27.94 -8.42
CA ARG A 290 11.26 -28.29 -8.74
C ARG A 290 10.54 -29.01 -7.62
N ASP A 291 11.20 -29.91 -6.91
CA ASP A 291 10.61 -30.70 -5.82
C ASP A 291 10.60 -29.95 -4.47
N ARG A 292 11.23 -28.77 -4.40
CA ARG A 292 11.39 -27.99 -3.17
C ARG A 292 10.73 -26.64 -3.19
N VAL A 293 10.36 -26.12 -4.36
CA VAL A 293 9.73 -24.80 -4.53
C VAL A 293 8.33 -24.97 -5.06
N SER A 294 7.38 -24.39 -4.35
CA SER A 294 5.98 -24.32 -4.77
C SER A 294 5.54 -22.88 -4.96
N PHE A 295 4.69 -22.63 -5.97
CA PHE A 295 4.07 -21.34 -6.20
C PHE A 295 2.58 -21.44 -5.93
N VAL A 296 2.07 -20.53 -5.09
CA VAL A 296 0.66 -20.46 -4.72
C VAL A 296 0.09 -19.11 -5.11
N SER A 297 -1.08 -19.08 -5.69
CA SER A 297 -1.75 -17.83 -6.08
C SER A 297 -3.26 -17.95 -5.94
N GLY A 298 -3.94 -16.81 -5.73
CA GLY A 298 -5.41 -16.79 -5.57
C GLY A 298 -5.89 -17.22 -4.19
N ILE A 299 -4.99 -17.31 -3.21
CA ILE A 299 -5.34 -17.51 -1.81
C ILE A 299 -5.86 -16.20 -1.21
N ASP A 300 -6.77 -16.31 -0.25
CA ASP A 300 -7.27 -15.16 0.50
C ASP A 300 -6.34 -14.81 1.69
N ASP A 301 -6.65 -13.70 2.38
CA ASP A 301 -5.84 -13.23 3.52
C ASP A 301 -5.84 -14.22 4.70
N THR A 302 -6.90 -15.02 4.86
CA THR A 302 -6.98 -16.03 5.92
C THR A 302 -6.04 -17.20 5.61
N GLU A 303 -6.10 -17.69 4.38
CA GLU A 303 -5.21 -18.74 3.87
C GLU A 303 -3.74 -18.28 3.89
N LEU A 304 -3.49 -17.00 3.53
CA LEU A 304 -2.17 -16.41 3.61
C LEU A 304 -1.65 -16.34 5.06
N GLY A 305 -2.50 -15.91 5.99
CA GLY A 305 -2.17 -15.88 7.42
C GLY A 305 -1.85 -17.27 7.98
N GLU A 306 -2.60 -18.31 7.54
CA GLU A 306 -2.34 -19.72 7.88
C GLU A 306 -1.01 -20.20 7.32
N LEU A 307 -0.75 -19.90 6.06
CA LEU A 307 0.50 -20.26 5.41
C LEU A 307 1.70 -19.62 6.13
N LEU A 308 1.65 -18.32 6.41
CA LEU A 308 2.69 -17.61 7.15
C LEU A 308 2.88 -18.20 8.55
N ALA A 309 1.80 -18.40 9.31
CA ALA A 309 1.90 -18.98 10.67
C ALA A 309 2.46 -20.40 10.68
N SER A 310 2.30 -21.17 9.60
CA SER A 310 2.84 -22.52 9.46
C SER A 310 4.32 -22.57 9.07
N ALA A 311 4.92 -21.46 8.64
CA ALA A 311 6.31 -21.41 8.22
C ALA A 311 7.27 -21.34 9.41
N GLU A 312 8.43 -21.97 9.31
CA GLU A 312 9.50 -21.78 10.28
C GLU A 312 10.17 -20.42 10.11
N VAL A 313 10.33 -19.96 8.85
CA VAL A 313 10.91 -18.66 8.52
C VAL A 313 10.16 -18.04 7.36
N ALA A 314 9.77 -16.76 7.50
CA ALA A 314 9.34 -15.93 6.41
C ALA A 314 10.53 -15.17 5.82
N VAL A 315 10.53 -14.96 4.50
CA VAL A 315 11.64 -14.27 3.83
C VAL A 315 11.13 -13.13 2.96
N VAL A 316 11.72 -11.92 3.13
CA VAL A 316 11.45 -10.74 2.31
C VAL A 316 12.76 -10.25 1.69
N PRO A 317 13.17 -10.81 0.52
CA PRO A 317 14.50 -10.59 -0.07
C PRO A 317 14.56 -9.35 -1.00
N SER A 318 13.66 -8.37 -0.79
CA SER A 318 13.44 -7.24 -1.70
C SER A 318 14.64 -6.31 -1.80
N PHE A 319 14.89 -5.74 -2.99
CA PHE A 319 15.87 -4.67 -3.22
C PHE A 319 15.33 -3.29 -2.83
N TYR A 320 14.01 -3.14 -2.76
CA TYR A 320 13.36 -1.90 -2.35
C TYR A 320 11.95 -2.19 -1.84
N GLU A 321 11.59 -1.54 -0.73
CA GLU A 321 10.23 -1.49 -0.18
C GLU A 321 9.93 -0.09 0.34
N GLY A 322 8.79 0.47 -0.07
CA GLY A 322 8.29 1.73 0.49
C GLY A 322 7.73 1.57 1.91
N PHE A 323 7.23 0.37 2.24
CA PHE A 323 6.78 0.00 3.59
C PHE A 323 7.05 -1.48 3.87
N SER A 324 6.61 -2.39 3.04
CA SER A 324 6.66 -3.85 3.14
C SER A 324 5.52 -4.47 3.96
N LEU A 325 4.33 -4.50 3.37
CA LEU A 325 3.22 -5.28 3.93
C LEU A 325 3.58 -6.76 4.15
N PRO A 326 4.30 -7.46 3.24
CA PRO A 326 4.73 -8.84 3.49
C PRO A 326 5.55 -9.04 4.76
N ALA A 327 6.41 -8.07 5.12
CA ALA A 327 7.13 -8.13 6.38
C ALA A 327 6.20 -7.99 7.59
N VAL A 328 5.26 -7.04 7.53
CA VAL A 328 4.30 -6.80 8.62
C VAL A 328 3.33 -7.98 8.77
N GLU A 329 2.88 -8.59 7.68
CA GLU A 329 2.01 -9.78 7.67
C GLU A 329 2.71 -11.00 8.30
N ALA A 330 3.99 -11.23 7.95
CA ALA A 330 4.80 -12.26 8.57
C ALA A 330 5.01 -12.01 10.07
N MET A 331 5.34 -10.78 10.45
CA MET A 331 5.48 -10.36 11.86
C MET A 331 4.16 -10.52 12.62
N ALA A 332 3.03 -10.15 12.04
CA ALA A 332 1.70 -10.32 12.61
C ALA A 332 1.35 -11.78 12.83
N SER A 333 1.75 -12.67 11.93
CA SER A 333 1.57 -14.12 12.07
C SER A 333 2.52 -14.75 13.10
N GLY A 334 3.36 -13.94 13.77
CA GLY A 334 4.38 -14.40 14.72
C GLY A 334 5.48 -15.22 14.06
N THR A 335 5.68 -15.09 12.75
CA THR A 335 6.64 -15.86 11.99
C THR A 335 8.00 -15.18 12.03
N PRO A 336 9.07 -15.89 12.42
CA PRO A 336 10.43 -15.35 12.36
C PRO A 336 10.75 -14.87 10.95
N LEU A 337 11.35 -13.69 10.84
CA LEU A 337 11.55 -13.02 9.57
C LEU A 337 13.05 -12.85 9.26
N VAL A 338 13.45 -13.23 8.04
CA VAL A 338 14.71 -12.78 7.43
C VAL A 338 14.36 -11.84 6.28
N ALA A 339 14.93 -10.64 6.28
CA ALA A 339 14.60 -9.65 5.27
C ALA A 339 15.83 -8.88 4.79
N SER A 340 15.77 -8.33 3.59
CA SER A 340 16.83 -7.46 3.09
C SER A 340 16.84 -6.11 3.83
N ARG A 341 18.02 -5.57 4.07
CA ARG A 341 18.22 -4.20 4.58
C ARG A 341 17.95 -3.17 3.48
N ALA A 342 16.68 -3.06 3.05
CA ALA A 342 16.27 -2.29 1.88
C ALA A 342 15.07 -1.38 2.17
N GLY A 343 15.15 -0.12 1.75
CA GLY A 343 14.06 0.85 1.89
C GLY A 343 13.56 0.98 3.32
N ALA A 344 12.26 0.80 3.53
CA ALA A 344 11.61 0.91 4.83
C ALA A 344 11.73 -0.34 5.73
N ILE A 345 12.23 -1.47 5.23
CA ILE A 345 12.27 -2.72 6.01
C ILE A 345 12.96 -2.55 7.37
N PRO A 346 14.15 -1.90 7.48
CA PRO A 346 14.78 -1.68 8.79
C PRO A 346 13.91 -0.87 9.77
N GLU A 347 13.15 0.10 9.25
CA GLU A 347 12.22 0.90 10.05
C GLU A 347 11.01 0.06 10.52
N VAL A 348 10.51 -0.79 9.66
CA VAL A 348 9.38 -1.68 9.95
C VAL A 348 9.75 -2.70 11.00
N VAL A 349 10.84 -3.43 10.81
CA VAL A 349 11.22 -4.52 11.73
C VAL A 349 11.82 -4.01 13.05
N GLY A 350 12.39 -2.80 13.06
CA GLY A 350 13.00 -2.20 14.28
C GLY A 350 14.43 -2.65 14.53
N PRO A 351 14.85 -2.73 15.81
CA PRO A 351 16.21 -3.12 16.14
C PRO A 351 16.55 -4.50 15.56
N GLU A 352 17.76 -4.60 15.00
CA GLU A 352 18.22 -5.82 14.36
C GLU A 352 18.31 -6.99 15.34
N GLY A 353 17.85 -8.14 14.92
CA GLY A 353 17.88 -9.36 15.72
C GLY A 353 16.71 -9.52 16.70
N GLU A 354 15.90 -8.48 16.93
CA GLU A 354 14.71 -8.57 17.79
C GLU A 354 13.52 -9.20 17.05
N ALA A 355 12.98 -8.53 16.05
CA ALA A 355 11.80 -8.98 15.28
C ALA A 355 12.16 -9.59 13.92
N ALA A 356 13.39 -9.40 13.44
CA ALA A 356 13.88 -9.95 12.18
C ALA A 356 15.41 -10.01 12.16
N LEU A 357 15.99 -10.84 11.27
CA LEU A 357 17.36 -10.71 10.81
C LEU A 357 17.38 -9.93 9.50
N LEU A 358 18.37 -9.04 9.36
CA LEU A 358 18.54 -8.21 8.17
C LEU A 358 19.80 -8.61 7.42
N THR A 359 19.67 -8.83 6.10
CA THR A 359 20.77 -9.19 5.19
C THR A 359 20.98 -8.13 4.12
N ALA A 360 22.14 -8.13 3.48
CA ALA A 360 22.40 -7.29 2.33
C ALA A 360 21.47 -7.65 1.16
N PRO A 361 20.85 -6.68 0.47
CA PRO A 361 20.05 -6.95 -0.71
C PRO A 361 20.88 -7.63 -1.80
N GLY A 362 20.37 -8.73 -2.37
CA GLY A 362 21.02 -9.43 -3.48
C GLY A 362 22.13 -10.39 -3.07
N ASP A 363 22.38 -10.60 -1.78
CA ASP A 363 23.38 -11.56 -1.28
C ASP A 363 22.71 -12.89 -0.88
N PRO A 364 22.79 -13.95 -1.72
CA PRO A 364 22.21 -15.25 -1.41
C PRO A 364 22.99 -16.02 -0.33
N GLU A 365 24.28 -15.71 -0.11
CA GLU A 365 25.11 -16.36 0.88
C GLU A 365 24.72 -15.89 2.29
N GLU A 366 24.66 -14.57 2.50
CA GLU A 366 24.22 -13.98 3.76
C GLU A 366 22.78 -14.37 4.07
N LEU A 367 21.89 -14.37 3.05
CA LEU A 367 20.51 -14.79 3.19
C LEU A 367 20.39 -16.26 3.63
N ALA A 368 21.15 -17.17 3.00
CA ALA A 368 21.17 -18.59 3.38
C ALA A 368 21.69 -18.79 4.80
N ALA A 369 22.76 -18.10 5.18
CA ALA A 369 23.31 -18.16 6.53
C ALA A 369 22.28 -17.71 7.58
N ALA A 370 21.65 -16.55 7.39
CA ALA A 370 20.66 -16.01 8.33
C ALA A 370 19.41 -16.91 8.46
N VAL A 371 18.95 -17.52 7.36
CA VAL A 371 17.86 -18.50 7.41
C VAL A 371 18.31 -19.76 8.14
N GLY A 372 19.52 -20.27 7.84
CA GLY A 372 20.10 -21.42 8.51
C GLY A 372 20.21 -21.25 10.03
N ASP A 373 20.69 -20.07 10.47
CA ASP A 373 20.80 -19.73 11.90
C ASP A 373 19.43 -19.81 12.60
N LEU A 374 18.37 -19.35 11.95
CA LEU A 374 17.02 -19.45 12.51
C LEU A 374 16.49 -20.88 12.49
N LEU A 375 16.77 -21.66 11.45
CA LEU A 375 16.33 -23.05 11.39
C LEU A 375 16.99 -23.90 12.49
N ASP A 376 18.22 -23.58 12.87
CA ASP A 376 18.98 -24.32 13.89
C ASP A 376 18.63 -23.90 15.32
N ASP A 377 17.99 -22.73 15.53
CA ASP A 377 17.66 -22.23 16.88
C ASP A 377 16.15 -22.01 17.08
N PRO A 378 15.41 -23.05 17.51
CA PRO A 378 13.99 -22.94 17.81
C PRO A 378 13.65 -21.95 18.94
N ALA A 379 14.56 -21.72 19.88
CA ALA A 379 14.34 -20.77 20.97
C ALA A 379 14.38 -19.33 20.45
N ARG A 380 15.38 -19.03 19.61
CA ARG A 380 15.50 -17.74 18.92
C ARG A 380 14.31 -17.48 18.01
N ARG A 381 13.85 -18.47 17.25
CA ARG A 381 12.64 -18.36 16.42
C ARG A 381 11.42 -17.95 17.25
N ARG A 382 11.19 -18.61 18.40
CA ARG A 382 10.05 -18.27 19.27
C ARG A 382 10.15 -16.85 19.84
N ALA A 383 11.34 -16.46 20.32
CA ALA A 383 11.58 -15.13 20.86
C ALA A 383 11.36 -14.04 19.80
N MET A 384 11.91 -14.23 18.60
CA MET A 384 11.76 -13.32 17.47
C MET A 384 10.29 -13.17 17.02
N GLY A 385 9.58 -14.30 16.89
CA GLY A 385 8.15 -14.26 16.52
C GLY A 385 7.30 -13.52 17.56
N ALA A 386 7.59 -13.70 18.85
CA ALA A 386 6.89 -12.97 19.93
C ALA A 386 7.20 -11.45 19.90
N ALA A 387 8.46 -11.07 19.71
CA ALA A 387 8.85 -9.67 19.58
C ALA A 387 8.25 -9.01 18.34
N ALA A 388 8.21 -9.74 17.21
CA ALA A 388 7.58 -9.30 15.97
C ALA A 388 6.08 -9.02 16.18
N TRP A 389 5.36 -9.93 16.80
CA TRP A 389 3.94 -9.75 17.12
C TRP A 389 3.69 -8.56 18.05
N SER A 390 4.47 -8.42 19.15
CA SER A 390 4.36 -7.27 20.06
C SER A 390 4.51 -5.95 19.32
N ARG A 391 5.52 -5.86 18.46
CA ARG A 391 5.76 -4.67 17.64
C ARG A 391 4.60 -4.35 16.70
N VAL A 392 3.97 -5.38 16.10
CA VAL A 392 2.79 -5.18 15.26
C VAL A 392 1.63 -4.62 16.08
N GLN A 393 1.35 -5.19 17.25
CA GLN A 393 0.28 -4.71 18.13
C GLN A 393 0.47 -3.25 18.55
N GLU A 394 1.69 -2.82 18.76
CA GLU A 394 2.00 -1.45 19.18
C GLU A 394 1.91 -0.43 18.03
N ARG A 395 2.19 -0.84 16.77
CA ARG A 395 2.49 0.13 15.71
C ARG A 395 1.73 -0.05 14.41
N PHE A 396 1.32 -1.29 14.09
CA PHE A 396 0.86 -1.64 12.76
C PHE A 396 -0.56 -2.22 12.73
N THR A 397 -1.33 -2.07 13.81
CA THR A 397 -2.77 -2.35 13.76
C THR A 397 -3.50 -1.25 13.01
N TRP A 398 -4.55 -1.57 12.29
CA TRP A 398 -5.38 -0.55 11.63
C TRP A 398 -5.96 0.46 12.62
N ARG A 399 -6.20 0.04 13.86
CA ARG A 399 -6.61 0.94 14.95
C ARG A 399 -5.56 2.01 15.22
N ALA A 400 -4.29 1.63 15.38
CA ALA A 400 -3.19 2.57 15.61
C ALA A 400 -3.01 3.54 14.42
N VAL A 401 -3.17 3.03 13.18
CA VAL A 401 -3.14 3.84 11.95
C VAL A 401 -4.27 4.86 11.94
N ALA A 402 -5.50 4.45 12.27
CA ALA A 402 -6.66 5.34 12.30
C ALA A 402 -6.51 6.43 13.36
N GLU A 403 -6.03 6.09 14.56
CA GLU A 403 -5.74 7.07 15.61
C GLU A 403 -4.67 8.08 15.20
N ALA A 404 -3.57 7.61 14.56
CA ALA A 404 -2.55 8.50 14.03
C ALA A 404 -3.10 9.42 12.95
N THR A 405 -3.93 8.90 12.05
CA THR A 405 -4.58 9.66 10.97
C THR A 405 -5.57 10.68 11.53
N ALA A 406 -6.41 10.29 12.52
CA ALA A 406 -7.38 11.18 13.16
C ALA A 406 -6.71 12.37 13.83
N ARG A 407 -5.56 12.18 14.49
CA ARG A 407 -4.76 13.29 15.03
C ARG A 407 -4.36 14.30 13.94
N ARG A 408 -4.05 13.83 12.74
CA ARG A 408 -3.71 14.71 11.61
C ARG A 408 -4.94 15.42 11.04
N TYR A 409 -6.11 14.79 11.07
CA TYR A 409 -7.36 15.46 10.71
C TYR A 409 -7.66 16.63 11.67
N THR A 410 -7.58 16.38 12.97
CA THR A 410 -7.79 17.42 13.98
C THR A 410 -6.82 18.60 13.76
N ALA A 411 -5.53 18.31 13.59
CA ALA A 411 -4.54 19.36 13.33
C ALA A 411 -4.84 20.16 12.04
N ALA A 412 -5.28 19.48 10.96
CA ALA A 412 -5.64 20.15 9.71
C ALA A 412 -6.90 21.01 9.84
N VAL A 413 -7.88 20.57 10.64
CA VAL A 413 -9.12 21.34 10.93
C VAL A 413 -8.80 22.57 11.77
N ASP A 414 -7.95 22.44 12.80
CA ASP A 414 -7.57 23.52 13.71
C ASP A 414 -6.70 24.60 13.00
N ALA A 415 -5.91 24.19 12.02
CA ALA A 415 -5.08 25.09 11.22
C ALA A 415 -5.85 25.83 10.10
N ALA A 416 -7.12 25.47 9.85
CA ALA A 416 -7.89 26.06 8.75
C ALA A 416 -8.33 27.51 9.06
N PRO A 417 -8.12 28.47 8.12
CA PRO A 417 -8.57 29.84 8.30
C PRO A 417 -10.10 29.90 8.44
N GLY A 418 -10.63 30.54 9.49
CA GLY A 418 -12.05 30.82 9.70
C GLY A 418 -12.76 29.95 10.76
N ARG A 419 -12.13 28.93 11.35
CA ARG A 419 -12.68 28.20 12.50
C ARG A 419 -12.02 28.54 13.86
N ALA A 420 -11.00 29.38 13.86
CA ALA A 420 -10.26 29.79 15.07
C ALA A 420 -11.06 30.70 16.04
N GLY A 421 -12.37 30.84 15.89
CA GLY A 421 -13.15 31.81 16.67
C GLY A 421 -14.60 31.50 16.95
N GLU A 422 -15.14 30.31 16.61
CA GLU A 422 -16.51 29.98 17.05
C GLU A 422 -16.47 29.39 18.48
N PRO A 423 -17.01 30.11 19.49
CA PRO A 423 -17.23 29.52 20.80
C PRO A 423 -18.29 28.42 20.67
N ALA A 424 -18.03 27.30 21.35
CA ALA A 424 -18.97 26.18 21.44
C ALA A 424 -20.38 26.69 21.72
N ALA A 425 -21.32 26.39 20.84
CA ALA A 425 -22.73 26.59 21.12
C ALA A 425 -23.05 25.85 22.43
N ARG A 426 -23.50 26.62 23.45
CA ARG A 426 -23.97 26.10 24.73
C ARG A 426 -25.23 25.29 24.50
N PRO A 427 -25.46 24.26 25.33
CA PRO A 427 -26.57 23.31 25.23
C PRO A 427 -27.95 23.92 25.31
#